data_9f99843b4566e6b02c23f9ab0d4ca706
#
_entry.id   9f99843b4566e6b02c23f9ab0d4ca706
#
_cell.length_a   1.000
_cell.length_b   1.000
_cell.length_c   1.000
_cell.angle_alpha   90.00
_cell.angle_beta   90.00
_cell.angle_gamma   90.00
#
_symmetry.space_group_name_H-M   'P 1'
#
loop_
_entity.id
_entity.type
_entity.pdbx_description
1 polymer ?
#
loop_
_entity_poly.entity_id
_entity_poly.type
_entity_poly.pdbx_seq_one_letter_code
_entity_poly.pdbx_strand_id
1 'polypeptide(L)'
;MPVEVADTALDLVAEGVRTTGQPAHVQLAGGEPTLVPSLIEHVAKRVVEIRWGKVTCGIQTNAARLDGDIIAMLKRHSVRVGVSVDGPPPVHEKTRGSAAQTFRGLLALAHADIPVRVTTVLSALNVDHLDGLAVTLAALPNVTGFGLDPLVAIGSATGRDELVPCDEAVINGITTLHRRLAQINALRATPLRWRELETVRTALRRGPVPTTSAVDPAGRTLLPVANHPYCHAAVGESMAVAPDGSVYPCSQAVGDMASRAGTVHSIDW
;
A
#
# COMPACT_ATOMS: atom_id res chain seq x y z
N MET A 1 -4.35 -14.73 11.15
CA MET A 1 -4.81 -15.57 10.01
C MET A 1 -4.27 -16.95 10.21
N PRO A 2 -5.08 -18.01 10.16
CA PRO A 2 -4.64 -19.40 10.10
C PRO A 2 -3.81 -19.67 8.83
N VAL A 3 -2.85 -20.59 8.92
CA VAL A 3 -1.98 -20.93 7.78
C VAL A 3 -2.78 -21.53 6.62
N GLU A 4 -3.79 -22.33 6.93
CA GLU A 4 -4.67 -22.96 5.93
C GLU A 4 -5.44 -21.93 5.10
N VAL A 5 -5.89 -20.84 5.73
CA VAL A 5 -6.53 -19.72 5.02
C VAL A 5 -5.53 -18.99 4.12
N ALA A 6 -4.30 -18.79 4.60
CA ALA A 6 -3.25 -18.17 3.81
C ALA A 6 -2.87 -19.05 2.59
N ASP A 7 -2.75 -20.35 2.78
CA ASP A 7 -2.45 -21.31 1.70
C ASP A 7 -3.55 -21.32 0.64
N THR A 8 -4.83 -21.41 1.05
CA THR A 8 -5.94 -21.36 0.10
C THR A 8 -5.98 -20.04 -0.68
N ALA A 9 -5.70 -18.90 -0.01
CA ALA A 9 -5.61 -17.61 -0.69
C ALA A 9 -4.45 -17.57 -1.70
N LEU A 10 -3.30 -18.17 -1.38
CA LEU A 10 -2.16 -18.26 -2.29
C LEU A 10 -2.42 -19.18 -3.47
N ASP A 11 -3.21 -20.25 -3.28
CA ASP A 11 -3.65 -21.12 -4.38
C ASP A 11 -4.55 -20.36 -5.37
N LEU A 12 -5.44 -19.47 -4.88
CA LEU A 12 -6.22 -18.57 -5.74
C LEU A 12 -5.32 -17.60 -6.52
N VAL A 13 -4.30 -17.03 -5.88
CA VAL A 13 -3.31 -16.16 -6.56
C VAL A 13 -2.56 -16.97 -7.63
N ALA A 14 -2.10 -18.18 -7.31
CA ALA A 14 -1.39 -19.04 -8.24
C ALA A 14 -2.24 -19.38 -9.48
N GLU A 15 -3.51 -19.68 -9.27
CA GLU A 15 -4.47 -19.96 -10.36
C GLU A 15 -4.72 -18.70 -11.22
N GLY A 16 -4.92 -17.54 -10.60
CA GLY A 16 -5.08 -16.28 -11.32
C GLY A 16 -3.88 -15.93 -12.19
N VAL A 17 -2.66 -16.07 -11.65
CA VAL A 17 -1.42 -15.85 -12.39
C VAL A 17 -1.26 -16.87 -13.52
N ARG A 18 -1.58 -18.14 -13.28
CA ARG A 18 -1.52 -19.21 -14.29
C ARG A 18 -2.48 -18.94 -15.46
N THR A 19 -3.68 -18.49 -15.15
CA THR A 19 -4.74 -18.25 -16.14
C THR A 19 -4.51 -16.99 -16.96
N THR A 20 -4.09 -15.90 -16.28
CA THR A 20 -3.94 -14.58 -16.94
C THR A 20 -2.55 -14.30 -17.47
N GLY A 21 -1.51 -14.98 -16.94
CA GLY A 21 -0.10 -14.65 -17.21
C GLY A 21 0.34 -13.33 -16.58
N GLN A 22 -0.52 -12.65 -15.82
CA GLN A 22 -0.21 -11.36 -15.21
C GLN A 22 0.58 -11.52 -13.91
N PRO A 23 1.49 -10.58 -13.58
CA PRO A 23 2.20 -10.60 -12.30
C PRO A 23 1.25 -10.30 -11.15
N ALA A 24 1.53 -10.87 -9.97
CA ALA A 24 0.78 -10.60 -8.75
C ALA A 24 1.68 -10.09 -7.62
N HIS A 25 1.07 -9.39 -6.67
CA HIS A 25 1.72 -8.95 -5.44
C HIS A 25 0.88 -9.34 -4.22
N VAL A 26 1.45 -10.15 -3.35
CA VAL A 26 0.83 -10.56 -2.09
C VAL A 26 1.30 -9.62 -1.00
N GLN A 27 0.38 -8.79 -0.48
CA GLN A 27 0.66 -7.82 0.58
C GLN A 27 0.10 -8.31 1.91
N LEU A 28 0.96 -8.58 2.87
CA LEU A 28 0.57 -8.82 4.26
C LEU A 28 0.34 -7.47 4.93
N ALA A 29 -0.90 -7.22 5.31
CA ALA A 29 -1.35 -6.00 5.97
C ALA A 29 -2.37 -6.36 7.06
N GLY A 30 -3.00 -5.35 7.64
CA GLY A 30 -4.02 -5.54 8.68
C GLY A 30 -3.40 -5.79 10.06
N GLY A 31 -3.91 -5.17 11.11
CA GLY A 31 -3.25 -5.13 12.40
C GLY A 31 -1.78 -4.72 12.26
N GLU A 32 -0.90 -5.57 12.75
CA GLU A 32 0.55 -5.42 12.56
C GLU A 32 1.15 -6.79 12.19
N PRO A 33 1.60 -7.02 10.95
CA PRO A 33 2.07 -8.33 10.50
C PRO A 33 3.31 -8.82 11.24
N THR A 34 4.16 -7.92 11.75
CA THR A 34 5.37 -8.29 12.49
C THR A 34 5.08 -8.91 13.87
N LEU A 35 3.83 -8.95 14.31
CA LEU A 35 3.41 -9.73 15.48
C LEU A 35 3.38 -11.24 15.21
N VAL A 36 3.34 -11.66 13.96
CA VAL A 36 3.32 -13.08 13.56
C VAL A 36 4.36 -13.32 12.46
N PRO A 37 5.67 -13.21 12.77
CA PRO A 37 6.73 -13.31 11.76
C PRO A 37 6.76 -14.68 11.06
N SER A 38 6.33 -15.75 11.75
CA SER A 38 6.21 -17.08 11.16
C SER A 38 5.24 -17.14 9.97
N LEU A 39 4.13 -16.37 10.02
CA LEU A 39 3.20 -16.29 8.90
C LEU A 39 3.82 -15.52 7.72
N ILE A 40 4.59 -14.45 8.00
CA ILE A 40 5.31 -13.72 6.94
C ILE A 40 6.28 -14.65 6.23
N GLU A 41 7.06 -15.40 7.00
CA GLU A 41 8.03 -16.36 6.45
C GLU A 41 7.35 -17.46 5.65
N HIS A 42 6.25 -18.02 6.16
CA HIS A 42 5.45 -19.05 5.48
C HIS A 42 4.96 -18.52 4.12
N VAL A 43 4.28 -17.38 4.10
CA VAL A 43 3.76 -16.78 2.86
C VAL A 43 4.89 -16.46 1.88
N ALA A 44 6.02 -15.92 2.36
CA ALA A 44 7.14 -15.61 1.50
C ALA A 44 7.75 -16.86 0.85
N LYS A 45 7.84 -17.99 1.58
CA LYS A 45 8.26 -19.29 1.03
C LYS A 45 7.27 -19.79 -0.03
N ARG A 46 5.98 -19.78 0.28
CA ARG A 46 4.92 -20.22 -0.65
C ARG A 46 4.89 -19.40 -1.94
N VAL A 47 5.08 -18.08 -1.85
CA VAL A 47 5.14 -17.20 -3.03
C VAL A 47 6.26 -17.58 -4.00
N VAL A 48 7.42 -18.02 -3.49
CA VAL A 48 8.54 -18.48 -4.33
C VAL A 48 8.21 -19.80 -5.04
N GLU A 49 7.34 -20.63 -4.49
CA GLU A 49 6.91 -21.89 -5.10
C GLU A 49 5.97 -21.71 -6.29
N ILE A 50 5.32 -20.54 -6.41
CA ILE A 50 4.44 -20.20 -7.54
C ILE A 50 5.29 -19.94 -8.78
N ARG A 51 5.35 -20.94 -9.67
CA ARG A 51 6.23 -20.94 -10.86
C ARG A 51 5.62 -20.27 -12.10
N TRP A 52 4.34 -19.93 -12.05
CA TRP A 52 3.59 -19.35 -13.16
C TRP A 52 3.60 -17.83 -13.03
N GLY A 53 4.43 -17.15 -13.83
CA GLY A 53 4.52 -15.70 -13.80
C GLY A 53 5.37 -15.14 -12.64
N LYS A 54 5.27 -13.83 -12.42
CA LYS A 54 6.03 -13.11 -11.38
C LYS A 54 5.14 -12.79 -10.20
N VAL A 55 5.29 -13.53 -9.11
CA VAL A 55 4.63 -13.22 -7.84
C VAL A 55 5.64 -12.63 -6.86
N THR A 56 5.26 -11.61 -6.12
CA THR A 56 6.09 -10.95 -5.13
C THR A 56 5.35 -10.84 -3.81
N CYS A 57 6.09 -10.87 -2.69
CA CYS A 57 5.55 -10.72 -1.35
C CYS A 57 6.00 -9.40 -0.72
N GLY A 58 5.13 -8.78 0.08
CA GLY A 58 5.45 -7.60 0.86
C GLY A 58 4.68 -7.54 2.18
N ILE A 59 5.15 -6.67 3.06
CA ILE A 59 4.46 -6.31 4.30
C ILE A 59 4.19 -4.81 4.33
N GLN A 60 3.08 -4.41 4.99
CA GLN A 60 2.86 -3.05 5.44
C GLN A 60 2.89 -3.04 6.96
N THR A 61 3.86 -2.36 7.55
CA THR A 61 4.14 -2.38 9.00
C THR A 61 4.24 -0.97 9.57
N ASN A 62 4.01 -0.83 10.87
CA ASN A 62 4.34 0.39 11.62
C ASN A 62 5.84 0.45 11.99
N ALA A 63 6.61 -0.58 11.69
CA ALA A 63 8.03 -0.74 11.99
C ALA A 63 8.43 -0.65 13.48
N ALA A 64 7.47 -0.61 14.40
CA ALA A 64 7.76 -0.42 15.83
C ALA A 64 8.37 -1.66 16.50
N ARG A 65 8.25 -2.84 15.87
CA ARG A 65 8.68 -4.14 16.41
C ARG A 65 9.64 -4.91 15.48
N LEU A 66 10.44 -4.18 14.72
CA LEU A 66 11.47 -4.80 13.87
C LEU A 66 12.71 -5.08 14.70
N ASP A 67 12.96 -6.35 14.99
CA ASP A 67 14.21 -6.84 15.56
C ASP A 67 15.13 -7.41 14.46
N GLY A 68 16.33 -7.85 14.87
CA GLY A 68 17.34 -8.38 13.95
C GLY A 68 16.88 -9.64 13.22
N ASP A 69 16.11 -10.50 13.89
CA ASP A 69 15.65 -11.78 13.32
C ASP A 69 14.58 -11.54 12.24
N ILE A 70 13.62 -10.64 12.52
CA ILE A 70 12.60 -10.23 11.55
C ILE A 70 13.28 -9.59 10.34
N ILE A 71 14.21 -8.67 10.55
CA ILE A 71 14.94 -7.99 9.46
C ILE A 71 15.72 -8.99 8.60
N ALA A 72 16.43 -9.94 9.24
CA ALA A 72 17.16 -10.98 8.54
C ALA A 72 16.24 -11.90 7.72
N MET A 73 15.06 -12.24 8.25
CA MET A 73 14.04 -13.02 7.56
C MET A 73 13.49 -12.24 6.35
N LEU A 74 13.11 -10.97 6.50
CA LEU A 74 12.64 -10.12 5.41
C LEU A 74 13.66 -10.03 4.27
N LYS A 75 14.93 -9.83 4.61
CA LYS A 75 16.03 -9.77 3.63
C LYS A 75 16.23 -11.12 2.93
N ARG A 76 16.29 -12.22 3.68
CA ARG A 76 16.48 -13.58 3.15
C ARG A 76 15.43 -13.96 2.11
N HIS A 77 14.17 -13.61 2.37
CA HIS A 77 13.04 -13.94 1.50
C HIS A 77 12.68 -12.84 0.51
N SER A 78 13.49 -11.78 0.42
CA SER A 78 13.23 -10.64 -0.49
C SER A 78 11.83 -10.04 -0.31
N VAL A 79 11.32 -10.02 0.92
CA VAL A 79 10.02 -9.44 1.25
C VAL A 79 10.10 -7.92 1.10
N ARG A 80 9.21 -7.34 0.32
CA ARG A 80 9.12 -5.88 0.15
C ARG A 80 8.57 -5.24 1.43
N VAL A 81 9.16 -4.12 1.83
CA VAL A 81 8.78 -3.46 3.08
C VAL A 81 8.14 -2.10 2.79
N GLY A 82 6.86 -2.01 3.14
CA GLY A 82 6.14 -0.76 3.28
C GLY A 82 6.08 -0.35 4.75
N VAL A 83 6.32 0.93 5.05
CA VAL A 83 6.23 1.46 6.41
C VAL A 83 5.24 2.61 6.47
N SER A 84 4.37 2.59 7.48
CA SER A 84 3.40 3.66 7.71
C SER A 84 4.06 4.80 8.50
N VAL A 85 4.16 6.00 7.87
CA VAL A 85 4.71 7.20 8.51
C VAL A 85 3.87 8.41 8.11
N ASP A 86 3.31 9.11 9.09
CA ASP A 86 2.36 10.21 8.83
C ASP A 86 2.96 11.62 8.96
N GLY A 87 4.26 11.74 9.19
CA GLY A 87 4.93 13.04 9.32
C GLY A 87 6.29 12.96 10.00
N PRO A 88 6.90 14.10 10.32
CA PRO A 88 8.04 14.16 11.24
C PRO A 88 7.72 13.50 12.58
N PRO A 89 8.72 13.08 13.39
CA PRO A 89 8.48 12.34 14.62
C PRO A 89 7.41 12.92 15.55
N PRO A 90 7.33 14.24 15.81
CA PRO A 90 6.29 14.81 16.67
C PRO A 90 4.88 14.72 16.06
N VAL A 91 4.76 14.79 14.73
CA VAL A 91 3.49 14.65 14.02
C VAL A 91 3.07 13.18 13.97
N HIS A 92 4.02 12.29 13.65
CA HIS A 92 3.78 10.85 13.68
C HIS A 92 3.32 10.37 15.06
N GLU A 93 3.90 10.90 16.14
CA GLU A 93 3.47 10.57 17.51
C GLU A 93 2.01 10.93 17.77
N LYS A 94 1.55 12.09 17.26
CA LYS A 94 0.15 12.52 17.39
C LYS A 94 -0.83 11.70 16.56
N THR A 95 -0.40 11.21 15.40
CA THR A 95 -1.28 10.48 14.49
C THR A 95 -1.35 8.99 14.78
N ARG A 96 -0.20 8.37 15.10
CA ARG A 96 -0.06 6.91 15.25
C ARG A 96 0.50 6.47 16.58
N GLY A 97 1.18 7.37 17.31
CA GLY A 97 1.99 6.98 18.45
C GLY A 97 3.27 6.23 18.06
N SER A 98 4.04 5.84 19.07
CA SER A 98 5.25 5.01 18.91
C SER A 98 6.29 5.54 17.92
N ALA A 99 6.38 6.87 17.75
CA ALA A 99 7.31 7.48 16.79
C ALA A 99 8.76 7.02 17.00
N ALA A 100 9.24 7.03 18.27
CA ALA A 100 10.61 6.61 18.56
C ALA A 100 10.90 5.17 18.11
N GLN A 101 9.95 4.26 18.26
CA GLN A 101 10.07 2.86 17.85
C GLN A 101 10.05 2.75 16.33
N THR A 102 9.09 3.41 15.65
CA THR A 102 8.97 3.43 14.20
C THR A 102 10.24 3.94 13.53
N PHE A 103 10.79 5.06 14.00
CA PHE A 103 12.02 5.62 13.41
C PHE A 103 13.25 4.77 13.70
N ARG A 104 13.33 4.09 14.87
CA ARG A 104 14.38 3.09 15.12
C ARG A 104 14.29 1.91 14.14
N GLY A 105 13.07 1.42 13.88
CA GLY A 105 12.85 0.36 12.88
C GLY A 105 13.25 0.78 11.48
N LEU A 106 12.93 2.01 11.05
CA LEU A 106 13.37 2.56 9.77
C LEU A 106 14.90 2.65 9.65
N LEU A 107 15.59 3.07 10.72
CA LEU A 107 17.07 3.09 10.76
C LEU A 107 17.65 1.67 10.72
N ALA A 108 17.03 0.71 11.41
CA ALA A 108 17.47 -0.68 11.37
C ALA A 108 17.32 -1.29 9.97
N LEU A 109 16.22 -0.98 9.26
CA LEU A 109 16.04 -1.34 7.85
C LEU A 109 17.08 -0.68 6.94
N ALA A 110 17.46 0.59 7.23
CA ALA A 110 18.51 1.28 6.49
C ALA A 110 19.88 0.63 6.68
N HIS A 111 20.24 0.27 7.92
CA HIS A 111 21.49 -0.45 8.21
C HIS A 111 21.54 -1.85 7.57
N ALA A 112 20.39 -2.45 7.32
CA ALA A 112 20.29 -3.74 6.63
C ALA A 112 20.22 -3.60 5.10
N ASP A 113 20.28 -2.39 4.54
CA ASP A 113 20.11 -2.09 3.12
C ASP A 113 18.78 -2.59 2.53
N ILE A 114 17.72 -2.60 3.33
CA ILE A 114 16.39 -2.98 2.86
C ILE A 114 15.70 -1.71 2.33
N PRO A 115 15.35 -1.68 1.03
CA PRO A 115 14.62 -0.55 0.47
C PRO A 115 13.19 -0.48 1.03
N VAL A 116 12.76 0.72 1.38
CA VAL A 116 11.45 0.97 1.99
C VAL A 116 10.61 1.89 1.11
N ARG A 117 9.32 1.60 1.04
CA ARG A 117 8.29 2.55 0.60
C ARG A 117 7.45 2.99 1.79
N VAL A 118 7.15 4.27 1.85
CA VAL A 118 6.35 4.83 2.93
C VAL A 118 4.92 5.08 2.45
N THR A 119 3.94 4.76 3.31
CA THR A 119 2.54 5.14 3.13
C THR A 119 2.16 6.10 4.25
N THR A 120 1.58 7.23 3.87
CA THR A 120 1.09 8.29 4.75
C THR A 120 -0.41 8.42 4.58
N VAL A 121 -1.17 8.36 5.65
CA VAL A 121 -2.59 8.73 5.63
C VAL A 121 -2.70 10.24 5.79
N LEU A 122 -3.25 10.90 4.79
CA LEU A 122 -3.45 12.35 4.79
C LEU A 122 -4.64 12.72 5.67
N SER A 123 -4.40 13.52 6.69
CA SER A 123 -5.40 13.96 7.68
C SER A 123 -5.20 15.42 8.07
N ALA A 124 -6.18 16.01 8.77
CA ALA A 124 -6.05 17.35 9.32
C ALA A 124 -4.89 17.51 10.33
N LEU A 125 -4.38 16.40 10.88
CA LEU A 125 -3.26 16.42 11.82
C LEU A 125 -1.89 16.56 11.16
N ASN A 126 -1.77 16.23 9.88
CA ASN A 126 -0.48 16.19 9.19
C ASN A 126 -0.41 16.96 7.86
N VAL A 127 -1.54 17.43 7.34
CA VAL A 127 -1.60 18.11 6.04
C VAL A 127 -0.67 19.33 5.96
N ASP A 128 -0.52 20.08 7.05
CA ASP A 128 0.36 21.26 7.14
C ASP A 128 1.84 20.91 7.35
N HIS A 129 2.18 19.62 7.48
CA HIS A 129 3.52 19.12 7.80
C HIS A 129 4.10 18.22 6.70
N LEU A 130 3.52 18.23 5.50
CA LEU A 130 3.96 17.36 4.41
C LEU A 130 5.35 17.69 3.87
N ASP A 131 5.78 18.94 3.95
CA ASP A 131 7.17 19.32 3.63
C ASP A 131 8.16 18.74 4.64
N GLY A 132 7.81 18.76 5.93
CA GLY A 132 8.57 18.12 6.99
C GLY A 132 8.63 16.60 6.84
N LEU A 133 7.54 15.97 6.39
CA LEU A 133 7.54 14.55 6.00
C LEU A 133 8.59 14.29 4.92
N ALA A 134 8.59 15.08 3.83
CA ALA A 134 9.55 14.90 2.73
C ALA A 134 11.01 15.02 3.22
N VAL A 135 11.30 15.99 4.09
CA VAL A 135 12.64 16.15 4.71
C VAL A 135 13.01 14.94 5.57
N THR A 136 12.08 14.48 6.40
CA THR A 136 12.27 13.32 7.26
C THR A 136 12.58 12.06 6.46
N LEU A 137 11.81 11.80 5.40
CA LEU A 137 12.03 10.65 4.53
C LEU A 137 13.33 10.77 3.72
N ALA A 138 13.69 11.99 3.34
CA ALA A 138 14.94 12.26 2.61
C ALA A 138 16.20 11.98 3.44
N ALA A 139 16.12 12.07 4.76
CA ALA A 139 17.22 11.75 5.67
C ALA A 139 17.51 10.23 5.74
N LEU A 140 16.59 9.40 5.27
CA LEU A 140 16.72 7.93 5.27
C LEU A 140 17.15 7.45 3.87
N PRO A 141 18.37 6.92 3.71
CA PRO A 141 18.93 6.60 2.39
C PRO A 141 18.18 5.45 1.68
N ASN A 142 17.61 4.53 2.45
CA ASN A 142 16.87 3.36 1.97
C ASN A 142 15.41 3.66 1.62
N VAL A 143 14.88 4.86 1.95
CA VAL A 143 13.53 5.24 1.51
C VAL A 143 13.56 5.66 0.06
N THR A 144 12.90 4.85 -0.77
CA THR A 144 12.90 4.99 -2.24
C THR A 144 11.69 5.78 -2.75
N GLY A 145 10.65 5.92 -1.93
CA GLY A 145 9.45 6.66 -2.30
C GLY A 145 8.36 6.58 -1.23
N PHE A 146 7.33 7.36 -1.45
CA PHE A 146 6.16 7.41 -0.58
C PHE A 146 4.86 7.61 -1.37
N GLY A 147 3.73 7.32 -0.73
CA GLY A 147 2.39 7.60 -1.23
C GLY A 147 1.56 8.29 -0.16
N LEU A 148 0.59 9.09 -0.58
CA LEU A 148 -0.40 9.73 0.26
C LEU A 148 -1.76 9.06 0.03
N ASP A 149 -2.30 8.43 1.04
CA ASP A 149 -3.64 7.86 1.00
C ASP A 149 -4.61 8.83 1.70
N PRO A 150 -5.69 9.27 1.05
CA PRO A 150 -6.72 10.06 1.71
C PRO A 150 -7.28 9.33 2.94
N LEU A 151 -7.57 10.06 4.00
CA LEU A 151 -8.25 9.50 5.16
C LEU A 151 -9.64 8.98 4.73
N VAL A 152 -9.92 7.74 5.07
CA VAL A 152 -11.25 7.12 4.88
C VAL A 152 -11.89 6.98 6.25
N ALA A 153 -13.17 7.31 6.39
CA ALA A 153 -13.92 7.30 7.65
C ALA A 153 -14.31 5.86 8.06
N ILE A 154 -13.32 4.97 8.19
CA ILE A 154 -13.47 3.57 8.62
C ILE A 154 -12.57 3.27 9.82
N GLY A 155 -12.86 2.21 10.56
CA GLY A 155 -12.06 1.81 11.71
C GLY A 155 -11.98 2.91 12.78
N SER A 156 -10.78 3.30 13.18
CA SER A 156 -10.54 4.33 14.21
C SER A 156 -10.92 5.75 13.77
N ALA A 157 -11.16 5.99 12.48
CA ALA A 157 -11.58 7.27 11.94
C ALA A 157 -13.12 7.41 11.83
N THR A 158 -13.87 6.35 12.12
CA THR A 158 -15.34 6.39 12.07
C THR A 158 -15.90 7.45 13.02
N GLY A 159 -16.72 8.37 12.48
CA GLY A 159 -17.35 9.44 13.27
C GLY A 159 -16.40 10.54 13.73
N ARG A 160 -15.22 10.65 13.12
CA ARG A 160 -14.19 11.64 13.45
C ARG A 160 -13.95 12.60 12.28
N ASP A 161 -14.99 13.35 11.94
CA ASP A 161 -14.96 14.30 10.80
C ASP A 161 -13.90 15.39 10.96
N GLU A 162 -13.51 15.71 12.22
CA GLU A 162 -12.43 16.63 12.52
C GLU A 162 -11.05 16.19 11.99
N LEU A 163 -10.90 14.92 11.64
CA LEU A 163 -9.66 14.40 11.05
C LEU A 163 -9.59 14.62 9.54
N VAL A 164 -10.70 14.96 8.89
CA VAL A 164 -10.74 15.22 7.45
C VAL A 164 -10.20 16.62 7.17
N PRO A 165 -9.10 16.78 6.41
CA PRO A 165 -8.58 18.10 6.10
C PRO A 165 -9.52 18.83 5.13
N CYS A 166 -9.63 20.16 5.24
CA CYS A 166 -10.36 20.95 4.25
C CYS A 166 -9.57 21.03 2.93
N ASP A 167 -10.27 21.28 1.83
CA ASP A 167 -9.68 21.34 0.47
C ASP A 167 -8.54 22.34 0.37
N GLU A 168 -8.67 23.51 1.00
CA GLU A 168 -7.64 24.55 1.00
C GLU A 168 -6.35 24.06 1.68
N ALA A 169 -6.45 23.39 2.82
CA ALA A 169 -5.30 22.81 3.52
C ALA A 169 -4.63 21.72 2.67
N VAL A 170 -5.43 20.88 1.99
CA VAL A 170 -4.91 19.84 1.08
C VAL A 170 -4.14 20.49 -0.08
N ILE A 171 -4.71 21.49 -0.76
CA ILE A 171 -4.06 22.19 -1.88
C ILE A 171 -2.75 22.83 -1.43
N ASN A 172 -2.74 23.52 -0.29
CA ASN A 172 -1.57 24.17 0.28
C ASN A 172 -0.49 23.16 0.68
N GLY A 173 -0.86 22.08 1.38
CA GLY A 173 0.02 21.02 1.80
C GLY A 173 0.69 20.31 0.62
N ILE A 174 -0.10 19.93 -0.39
CA ILE A 174 0.38 19.28 -1.62
C ILE A 174 1.32 20.20 -2.41
N THR A 175 0.98 21.49 -2.53
CA THR A 175 1.81 22.48 -3.23
C THR A 175 3.17 22.65 -2.53
N THR A 176 3.15 22.73 -1.20
CA THR A 176 4.36 22.87 -0.39
C THR A 176 5.21 21.60 -0.45
N LEU A 177 4.59 20.43 -0.35
CA LEU A 177 5.26 19.13 -0.54
C LEU A 177 5.95 19.06 -1.91
N HIS A 178 5.24 19.38 -2.99
CA HIS A 178 5.78 19.31 -4.35
C HIS A 178 7.03 20.20 -4.50
N ARG A 179 6.97 21.43 -3.99
CA ARG A 179 8.10 22.36 -4.01
C ARG A 179 9.29 21.83 -3.20
N ARG A 180 9.02 21.32 -2.00
CA ARG A 180 10.06 20.75 -1.11
C ARG A 180 10.70 19.50 -1.73
N LEU A 181 9.90 18.63 -2.32
CA LEU A 181 10.37 17.41 -2.97
C LEU A 181 11.29 17.72 -4.16
N ALA A 182 10.98 18.76 -4.96
CA ALA A 182 11.84 19.19 -6.06
C ALA A 182 13.22 19.65 -5.55
N GLN A 183 13.26 20.43 -4.46
CA GLN A 183 14.50 20.87 -3.82
C GLN A 183 15.33 19.68 -3.30
N ILE A 184 14.69 18.73 -2.62
CA ILE A 184 15.33 17.52 -2.10
C ILE A 184 15.92 16.70 -3.23
N ASN A 185 15.14 16.46 -4.28
CA ASN A 185 15.55 15.60 -5.40
C ASN A 185 16.64 16.22 -6.27
N ALA A 186 16.84 17.53 -6.22
CA ALA A 186 17.99 18.19 -6.84
C ALA A 186 19.33 17.88 -6.13
N LEU A 187 19.27 17.43 -4.86
CA LEU A 187 20.45 17.15 -4.02
C LEU A 187 20.69 15.65 -3.79
N ARG A 188 19.67 14.81 -3.99
CA ARG A 188 19.79 13.36 -3.74
C ARG A 188 20.31 12.62 -4.97
N ALA A 189 21.27 11.71 -4.77
CA ALA A 189 21.72 10.79 -5.81
C ALA A 189 20.59 9.88 -6.33
N THR A 190 19.73 9.40 -5.40
CA THR A 190 18.52 8.63 -5.75
C THR A 190 17.30 9.46 -5.39
N PRO A 191 16.50 9.89 -6.37
CA PRO A 191 15.31 10.70 -6.12
C PRO A 191 14.29 9.98 -5.24
N LEU A 192 13.70 10.70 -4.30
CA LEU A 192 12.55 10.24 -3.52
C LEU A 192 11.30 10.32 -4.42
N ARG A 193 10.68 9.19 -4.70
CA ARG A 193 9.53 9.10 -5.61
C ARG A 193 8.24 9.34 -4.84
N TRP A 194 7.36 10.13 -5.42
CA TRP A 194 6.01 10.32 -4.93
C TRP A 194 5.02 9.60 -5.85
N ARG A 195 4.33 8.56 -5.32
CA ARG A 195 3.48 7.62 -6.08
C ARG A 195 2.45 8.34 -6.95
N GLU A 196 1.69 9.26 -6.38
CA GLU A 196 0.59 9.95 -7.07
C GLU A 196 1.13 10.85 -8.20
N LEU A 197 2.23 11.54 -7.95
CA LEU A 197 2.88 12.37 -8.97
C LEU A 197 3.41 11.52 -10.14
N GLU A 198 3.97 10.35 -9.87
CA GLU A 198 4.41 9.39 -10.89
C GLU A 198 3.22 8.87 -11.70
N THR A 199 2.10 8.57 -11.05
CA THR A 199 0.85 8.14 -11.69
C THR A 199 0.33 9.22 -12.64
N VAL A 200 0.22 10.47 -12.19
CA VAL A 200 -0.22 11.60 -13.01
C VAL A 200 0.74 11.83 -14.20
N ARG A 201 2.04 11.83 -13.96
CA ARG A 201 3.04 11.97 -15.04
C ARG A 201 2.94 10.86 -16.07
N THR A 202 2.70 9.63 -15.65
CA THR A 202 2.52 8.49 -16.53
C THR A 202 1.25 8.62 -17.37
N ALA A 203 0.14 9.03 -16.77
CA ALA A 203 -1.11 9.27 -17.47
C ALA A 203 -0.95 10.39 -18.51
N LEU A 204 -0.31 11.51 -18.16
CA LEU A 204 -0.08 12.61 -19.08
C LEU A 204 0.82 12.22 -20.27
N ARG A 205 1.83 11.37 -20.05
CA ARG A 205 2.71 10.89 -21.14
C ARG A 205 2.02 9.94 -22.11
N ARG A 206 1.01 9.18 -21.65
CA ARG A 206 0.25 8.24 -22.47
C ARG A 206 -0.76 8.95 -23.36
N GLY A 207 -1.11 10.19 -23.07
CA GLY A 207 -2.14 10.95 -23.77
C GLY A 207 -3.55 10.45 -23.50
N PRO A 208 -4.56 11.03 -24.17
CA PRO A 208 -5.95 10.62 -24.00
C PRO A 208 -6.13 9.18 -24.47
N VAL A 209 -6.77 8.38 -23.61
CA VAL A 209 -7.17 7.02 -23.99
C VAL A 209 -8.28 7.12 -25.03
N PRO A 210 -8.19 6.43 -26.18
CA PRO A 210 -9.29 6.39 -27.13
C PRO A 210 -10.54 5.84 -26.42
N THR A 211 -11.58 6.64 -26.35
CA THR A 211 -12.89 6.23 -25.83
C THR A 211 -13.59 5.38 -26.88
N THR A 212 -13.29 4.10 -26.95
CA THR A 212 -14.14 3.15 -27.65
C THR A 212 -15.32 2.85 -26.73
N SER A 213 -16.49 3.36 -27.08
CA SER A 213 -17.74 3.00 -26.41
C SER A 213 -18.01 1.52 -26.68
N ALA A 214 -17.77 0.68 -25.69
CA ALA A 214 -18.25 -0.70 -25.72
C ALA A 214 -19.75 -0.67 -25.35
N VAL A 215 -20.54 -1.46 -26.05
CA VAL A 215 -21.95 -1.65 -25.77
C VAL A 215 -22.13 -3.08 -25.24
N ASP A 216 -22.82 -3.26 -24.13
CA ASP A 216 -23.10 -4.61 -23.61
C ASP A 216 -24.12 -5.36 -24.52
N PRO A 217 -24.30 -6.67 -24.35
CA PRO A 217 -25.28 -7.43 -25.14
C PRO A 217 -26.72 -6.94 -25.01
N ALA A 218 -27.02 -6.13 -23.99
CA ALA A 218 -28.32 -5.49 -23.78
C ALA A 218 -28.41 -4.08 -24.39
N GLY A 219 -27.40 -3.63 -25.14
CA GLY A 219 -27.37 -2.31 -25.80
C GLY A 219 -27.05 -1.12 -24.91
N ARG A 220 -26.58 -1.35 -23.68
CA ARG A 220 -26.19 -0.27 -22.77
C ARG A 220 -24.75 0.15 -23.04
N THR A 221 -24.54 1.46 -23.19
CA THR A 221 -23.20 2.02 -23.33
C THR A 221 -22.41 1.76 -22.04
N LEU A 222 -21.40 0.90 -22.12
CA LEU A 222 -20.46 0.74 -21.04
C LEU A 222 -19.61 2.01 -21.00
N LEU A 223 -19.45 2.59 -19.82
CA LEU A 223 -18.49 3.68 -19.63
C LEU A 223 -17.13 3.17 -20.08
N PRO A 224 -16.36 3.99 -20.83
CA PRO A 224 -15.04 3.56 -21.28
C PRO A 224 -14.22 3.16 -20.07
N VAL A 225 -13.89 1.88 -19.97
CA VAL A 225 -12.92 1.40 -18.98
C VAL A 225 -11.60 2.04 -19.38
N ALA A 226 -11.12 2.98 -18.59
CA ALA A 226 -9.79 3.52 -18.79
C ALA A 226 -8.80 2.35 -18.82
N ASN A 227 -7.87 2.32 -19.77
CA ASN A 227 -6.84 1.26 -19.89
C ASN A 227 -5.92 1.21 -18.66
N HIS A 228 -6.16 2.06 -17.68
CA HIS A 228 -5.59 2.04 -16.33
C HIS A 228 -6.69 2.37 -15.34
N PRO A 229 -7.17 1.36 -14.61
CA PRO A 229 -8.13 1.59 -13.56
C PRO A 229 -7.49 2.50 -12.51
N TYR A 230 -8.24 3.48 -12.07
CA TYR A 230 -7.89 4.26 -10.90
C TYR A 230 -7.82 3.37 -9.66
N CYS A 231 -8.63 2.34 -9.61
CA CYS A 231 -8.73 1.39 -8.52
C CYS A 231 -8.73 -0.05 -9.07
N HIS A 232 -7.77 -0.86 -8.67
CA HIS A 232 -7.67 -2.28 -9.04
C HIS A 232 -8.89 -3.10 -8.56
N ALA A 233 -9.50 -2.71 -7.44
CA ALA A 233 -10.71 -3.36 -6.94
C ALA A 233 -11.91 -3.17 -7.89
N ALA A 234 -12.01 -2.01 -8.53
CA ALA A 234 -13.13 -1.70 -9.44
C ALA A 234 -13.10 -2.51 -10.73
N VAL A 235 -11.98 -3.14 -11.06
CA VAL A 235 -11.79 -3.95 -12.27
C VAL A 235 -11.49 -5.42 -11.97
N GLY A 236 -11.68 -5.84 -10.71
CA GLY A 236 -11.45 -7.23 -10.32
C GLY A 236 -9.99 -7.67 -10.24
N GLU A 237 -9.04 -6.73 -10.24
CA GLU A 237 -7.59 -7.03 -10.19
C GLU A 237 -7.03 -7.10 -8.78
N SER A 238 -7.85 -6.96 -7.75
CA SER A 238 -7.42 -7.08 -6.36
C SER A 238 -8.43 -7.81 -5.50
N MET A 239 -7.92 -8.49 -4.48
CA MET A 239 -8.72 -9.07 -3.41
C MET A 239 -8.04 -8.86 -2.06
N ALA A 240 -8.81 -8.79 -0.99
CA ALA A 240 -8.33 -8.84 0.37
C ALA A 240 -8.97 -10.02 1.09
N VAL A 241 -8.14 -10.79 1.80
CA VAL A 241 -8.58 -11.96 2.56
C VAL A 241 -8.47 -11.65 4.04
N ALA A 242 -9.58 -11.72 4.75
CA ALA A 242 -9.62 -11.56 6.20
C ALA A 242 -9.15 -12.84 6.93
N PRO A 243 -8.77 -12.76 8.22
CA PRO A 243 -8.30 -13.93 8.97
C PRO A 243 -9.29 -15.09 9.07
N ASP A 244 -10.58 -14.82 8.94
CA ASP A 244 -11.66 -15.83 8.93
C ASP A 244 -11.89 -16.47 7.54
N GLY A 245 -11.11 -16.08 6.54
CA GLY A 245 -11.23 -16.55 5.17
C GLY A 245 -12.25 -15.77 4.32
N SER A 246 -12.89 -14.74 4.86
CA SER A 246 -13.77 -13.87 4.08
C SER A 246 -12.98 -13.08 3.04
N VAL A 247 -13.54 -12.93 1.84
CA VAL A 247 -12.92 -12.25 0.70
C VAL A 247 -13.66 -10.95 0.38
N TYR A 248 -12.88 -9.92 0.10
CA TYR A 248 -13.33 -8.57 -0.23
C TYR A 248 -12.57 -8.03 -1.44
N PRO A 249 -13.10 -7.04 -2.19
CA PRO A 249 -12.42 -6.48 -3.35
C PRO A 249 -11.13 -5.72 -3.03
N CYS A 250 -11.02 -5.16 -1.80
CA CYS A 250 -9.79 -4.48 -1.35
C CYS A 250 -9.71 -4.44 0.19
N SER A 251 -8.56 -4.03 0.71
CA SER A 251 -8.32 -3.94 2.16
C SER A 251 -9.22 -2.92 2.88
N GLN A 252 -9.69 -1.88 2.19
CA GLN A 252 -10.61 -0.89 2.77
C GLN A 252 -12.04 -1.41 2.92
N ALA A 253 -12.42 -2.42 2.14
CA ALA A 253 -13.74 -3.04 2.21
C ALA A 253 -13.82 -4.16 3.27
N VAL A 254 -12.70 -4.54 3.89
CA VAL A 254 -12.68 -5.60 4.91
C VAL A 254 -13.55 -5.23 6.09
N GLY A 255 -14.54 -6.10 6.38
CA GLY A 255 -15.53 -5.90 7.45
C GLY A 255 -16.84 -5.26 6.97
N ASP A 256 -16.90 -4.75 5.74
CA ASP A 256 -18.16 -4.33 5.13
C ASP A 256 -18.88 -5.53 4.51
N MET A 257 -19.95 -5.97 5.15
CA MET A 257 -20.73 -7.13 4.70
C MET A 257 -21.36 -6.95 3.31
N ALA A 258 -21.64 -5.69 2.89
CA ALA A 258 -22.18 -5.41 1.56
C ALA A 258 -21.15 -5.61 0.44
N SER A 259 -19.86 -5.48 0.77
CA SER A 259 -18.73 -5.66 -0.16
C SER A 259 -18.11 -7.05 -0.11
N ARG A 260 -18.65 -7.97 0.71
CA ARG A 260 -18.10 -9.32 0.85
C ARG A 260 -18.39 -10.16 -0.38
N ALA A 261 -17.32 -10.66 -1.04
CA ALA A 261 -17.39 -11.50 -2.24
C ALA A 261 -17.43 -13.01 -1.95
N GLY A 262 -17.58 -13.43 -0.70
CA GLY A 262 -17.60 -14.84 -0.31
C GLY A 262 -16.49 -15.21 0.66
N THR A 263 -15.95 -16.42 0.50
CA THR A 263 -14.79 -16.93 1.27
C THR A 263 -13.74 -17.50 0.35
N VAL A 264 -12.55 -17.77 0.86
CA VAL A 264 -11.46 -18.40 0.08
C VAL A 264 -11.82 -19.76 -0.52
N HIS A 265 -12.88 -20.41 -0.01
CA HIS A 265 -13.38 -21.69 -0.51
C HIS A 265 -14.58 -21.56 -1.46
N SER A 266 -15.21 -20.38 -1.49
CA SER A 266 -16.43 -20.13 -2.29
C SER A 266 -16.47 -18.64 -2.58
N ILE A 267 -15.85 -18.24 -3.69
CA ILE A 267 -15.82 -16.85 -4.16
C ILE A 267 -16.85 -16.73 -5.28
N ASP A 268 -17.72 -15.76 -5.17
CA ASP A 268 -18.62 -15.33 -6.23
C ASP A 268 -18.02 -14.07 -6.89
N TRP A 269 -17.52 -14.22 -8.14
CA TRP A 269 -16.82 -13.17 -8.91
C TRP A 269 -17.77 -12.42 -9.82
#